data_977db9a6ee0efc6bb1ab18a231231b81
#
_entry.id   977db9a6ee0efc6bb1ab18a231231b81
#
_cell.length_a   1.000
_cell.length_b   1.000
_cell.length_c   1.000
_cell.angle_alpha   90.00
_cell.angle_beta   90.00
_cell.angle_gamma   90.00
#
_symmetry.space_group_name_H-M   'P 1'
#
loop_
_entity.id
_entity.type
_entity.pdbx_description
1 polymer ?
#
loop_
_entity_poly.entity_id
_entity_poly.type
_entity_poly.pdbx_seq_one_letter_code
_entity_poly.pdbx_strand_id
1 'polypeptide(L)'
;MSWLLFKLAALACLALGCGLLAHLSITRRDSFVQVTLRQHVARLNALSARCFAAPNGARTTRVQGGLSLLLLALAVLFGVHPLFTLLGLALIWSVPYLDLVQRRRQRLARIDEATASFGMALANSLRSSGNVGRALERTRSIVPEALADELLVLQQELQLGVSIDDALRSLGERVGSVTFDLMLSGILIGRQIGGNLPEILETNSGSIREMARIQGVIRSKTAESKGQLWVLGLAPPVIFVAFDTLQP
;
A
#
# COMPACT_ATOMS: atom_id res chain seq x y z
N MET A 1 27.61 11.82 -41.53
CA MET A 1 27.28 13.21 -41.15
C MET A 1 25.76 13.48 -41.24
N SER A 2 25.04 12.98 -42.24
CA SER A 2 23.58 13.14 -42.40
C SER A 2 22.74 12.50 -41.28
N TRP A 3 23.14 11.38 -40.71
CA TRP A 3 22.41 10.66 -39.70
C TRP A 3 22.44 11.35 -38.31
N LEU A 4 23.55 12.02 -38.00
CA LEU A 4 23.68 12.87 -36.78
C LEU A 4 22.80 14.13 -36.89
N LEU A 5 22.72 14.75 -38.04
CA LEU A 5 21.83 15.89 -38.28
C LEU A 5 20.35 15.50 -38.18
N PHE A 6 19.99 14.31 -38.66
CA PHE A 6 18.62 13.80 -38.55
C PHE A 6 18.22 13.52 -37.10
N LYS A 7 19.12 12.96 -36.29
CA LYS A 7 18.91 12.76 -34.86
C LYS A 7 18.80 14.08 -34.07
N LEU A 8 19.64 15.06 -34.39
CA LEU A 8 19.59 16.40 -33.80
C LEU A 8 18.29 17.13 -34.17
N ALA A 9 17.85 17.02 -35.40
CA ALA A 9 16.57 17.60 -35.84
C ALA A 9 15.36 16.92 -35.17
N ALA A 10 15.39 15.60 -35.02
CA ALA A 10 14.36 14.84 -34.29
C ALA A 10 14.31 15.20 -32.81
N LEU A 11 15.46 15.38 -32.15
CA LEU A 11 15.57 15.86 -30.77
C LEU A 11 15.05 17.28 -30.60
N ALA A 12 15.38 18.18 -31.54
CA ALA A 12 14.88 19.55 -31.52
C ALA A 12 13.36 19.62 -31.75
N CYS A 13 12.80 18.81 -32.66
CA CYS A 13 11.37 18.69 -32.87
C CYS A 13 10.65 18.10 -31.64
N LEU A 14 11.23 17.09 -30.99
CA LEU A 14 10.69 16.52 -29.74
C LEU A 14 10.73 17.52 -28.59
N ALA A 15 11.83 18.23 -28.41
CA ALA A 15 11.98 19.28 -27.38
C ALA A 15 11.00 20.45 -27.61
N LEU A 16 10.85 20.89 -28.88
CA LEU A 16 9.87 21.91 -29.27
C LEU A 16 8.43 21.41 -29.10
N GLY A 17 8.12 20.18 -29.49
CA GLY A 17 6.81 19.56 -29.32
C GLY A 17 6.43 19.42 -27.83
N CYS A 18 7.35 18.96 -26.99
CA CYS A 18 7.16 18.86 -25.54
C CYS A 18 7.07 20.25 -24.87
N GLY A 19 7.89 21.22 -25.32
CA GLY A 19 7.82 22.61 -24.85
C GLY A 19 6.49 23.26 -25.21
N LEU A 20 6.01 23.06 -26.44
CA LEU A 20 4.70 23.54 -26.91
C LEU A 20 3.54 22.87 -26.17
N LEU A 21 3.59 21.57 -25.94
CA LEU A 21 2.59 20.84 -25.13
C LEU A 21 2.60 21.30 -23.68
N ALA A 22 3.77 21.52 -23.09
CA ALA A 22 3.89 22.08 -21.74
C ALA A 22 3.35 23.52 -21.68
N HIS A 23 3.67 24.37 -22.67
CA HIS A 23 3.17 25.74 -22.76
C HIS A 23 1.65 25.78 -23.02
N LEU A 24 1.13 24.94 -23.90
CA LEU A 24 -0.32 24.82 -24.15
C LEU A 24 -1.07 24.25 -22.94
N SER A 25 -0.47 23.34 -22.19
CA SER A 25 -1.06 22.80 -20.95
C SER A 25 -1.09 23.81 -19.82
N ILE A 26 -0.17 24.78 -19.81
CA ILE A 26 -0.13 25.88 -18.84
C ILE A 26 -1.14 26.97 -19.23
N THR A 27 -1.32 27.22 -20.54
CA THR A 27 -2.08 28.37 -21.05
C THR A 27 -3.56 28.08 -21.27
N ARG A 28 -3.95 26.81 -21.54
CA ARG A 28 -5.35 26.40 -21.68
C ARG A 28 -5.82 25.61 -20.46
N ARG A 29 -6.68 26.22 -19.66
CA ARG A 29 -7.30 25.62 -18.44
C ARG A 29 -8.10 24.35 -18.66
N ASP A 30 -8.47 24.02 -19.90
CA ASP A 30 -9.36 22.91 -20.28
C ASP A 30 -8.74 21.91 -21.25
N SER A 31 -7.40 21.75 -21.26
CA SER A 31 -6.78 20.77 -22.17
C SER A 31 -7.04 19.33 -21.65
N PHE A 32 -7.35 18.42 -22.58
CA PHE A 32 -7.58 16.99 -22.33
C PHE A 32 -6.47 16.37 -21.48
N VAL A 33 -5.24 16.82 -21.66
CA VAL A 33 -4.07 16.39 -20.87
C VAL A 33 -4.20 16.80 -19.40
N GLN A 34 -4.70 18.01 -19.10
CA GLN A 34 -4.92 18.44 -17.70
C GLN A 34 -6.07 17.69 -17.04
N VAL A 35 -7.13 17.38 -17.77
CA VAL A 35 -8.25 16.58 -17.24
C VAL A 35 -7.76 15.17 -16.89
N THR A 36 -6.99 14.54 -17.77
CA THR A 36 -6.45 13.21 -17.55
C THR A 36 -5.42 13.20 -16.40
N LEU A 37 -4.54 14.19 -16.33
CA LEU A 37 -3.59 14.35 -15.23
C LEU A 37 -4.31 14.64 -13.90
N ARG A 38 -5.33 15.50 -13.89
CA ARG A 38 -6.14 15.77 -12.69
C ARG A 38 -6.88 14.51 -12.23
N GLN A 39 -7.44 13.73 -13.16
CA GLN A 39 -8.08 12.46 -12.81
C GLN A 39 -7.07 11.46 -12.25
N HIS A 40 -5.86 11.40 -12.83
CA HIS A 40 -4.79 10.55 -12.31
C HIS A 40 -4.34 10.99 -10.92
N VAL A 41 -4.09 12.29 -10.73
CA VAL A 41 -3.76 12.88 -9.41
C VAL A 41 -4.90 12.66 -8.41
N ALA A 42 -6.15 12.85 -8.83
CA ALA A 42 -7.32 12.61 -7.96
C ALA A 42 -7.43 11.13 -7.56
N ARG A 43 -7.19 10.20 -8.49
CA ARG A 43 -7.15 8.76 -8.19
C ARG A 43 -6.01 8.40 -7.23
N LEU A 44 -4.82 8.95 -7.44
CA LEU A 44 -3.68 8.75 -6.54
C LEU A 44 -3.95 9.36 -5.16
N ASN A 45 -4.55 10.55 -5.10
CA ASN A 45 -4.92 11.19 -3.84
C ASN A 45 -6.06 10.43 -3.13
N ALA A 46 -7.03 9.91 -3.87
CA ALA A 46 -8.08 9.07 -3.29
C ALA A 46 -7.53 7.74 -2.74
N LEU A 47 -6.56 7.15 -3.44
CA LEU A 47 -5.84 5.95 -2.96
C LEU A 47 -4.94 6.29 -1.77
N SER A 48 -4.22 7.42 -1.81
CA SER A 48 -3.38 7.86 -0.69
C SER A 48 -4.21 8.21 0.54
N ALA A 49 -5.38 8.82 0.38
CA ALA A 49 -6.31 9.08 1.48
C ALA A 49 -6.79 7.77 2.13
N ARG A 50 -7.15 6.76 1.31
CA ARG A 50 -7.49 5.41 1.82
C ARG A 50 -6.30 4.68 2.44
N CYS A 51 -5.06 5.09 2.13
CA CYS A 51 -3.83 4.54 2.68
C CYS A 51 -3.27 5.39 3.83
N PHE A 52 -3.96 6.47 4.23
CA PHE A 52 -3.49 7.47 5.21
C PHE A 52 -2.07 7.99 4.89
N ALA A 53 -1.68 7.98 3.63
CA ALA A 53 -0.43 8.56 3.16
C ALA A 53 -0.66 10.03 2.81
N ALA A 54 0.34 10.88 3.07
CA ALA A 54 0.26 12.29 2.70
C ALA A 54 -0.08 12.43 1.20
N PRO A 55 -0.95 13.37 0.80
CA PRO A 55 -1.40 13.54 -0.58
C PRO A 55 -0.27 14.12 -1.45
N ASN A 56 0.67 13.26 -1.85
CA ASN A 56 1.82 13.61 -2.68
C ASN A 56 1.59 13.34 -4.19
N GLY A 57 0.33 13.12 -4.61
CA GLY A 57 -0.01 12.78 -5.99
C GLY A 57 0.52 13.76 -7.03
N ALA A 58 0.51 15.07 -6.72
CA ALA A 58 1.04 16.09 -7.62
C ALA A 58 2.58 16.07 -7.74
N ARG A 59 3.29 15.66 -6.69
CA ARG A 59 4.75 15.54 -6.70
C ARG A 59 5.18 14.27 -7.46
N THR A 60 4.52 13.15 -7.22
CA THR A 60 4.77 11.89 -7.94
C THR A 60 4.48 12.04 -9.42
N THR A 61 3.39 12.69 -9.81
CA THR A 61 3.04 12.92 -11.23
C THR A 61 4.06 13.82 -11.93
N ARG A 62 4.60 14.85 -11.27
CA ARG A 62 5.66 15.70 -11.83
C ARG A 62 6.97 14.93 -12.05
N VAL A 63 7.36 14.09 -11.08
CA VAL A 63 8.56 13.25 -11.19
C VAL A 63 8.39 12.21 -12.30
N GLN A 64 7.21 11.59 -12.41
CA GLN A 64 6.90 10.64 -13.48
C GLN A 64 6.93 11.31 -14.85
N GLY A 65 6.37 12.52 -14.98
CA GLY A 65 6.41 13.31 -16.21
C GLY A 65 7.84 13.63 -16.64
N GLY A 66 8.69 14.07 -15.70
CA GLY A 66 10.10 14.32 -15.96
C GLY A 66 10.87 13.06 -16.36
N LEU A 67 10.64 11.94 -15.69
CA LEU A 67 11.30 10.66 -15.97
C LEU A 67 10.86 10.08 -17.33
N SER A 68 9.58 10.23 -17.69
CA SER A 68 9.07 9.78 -18.99
C SER A 68 9.63 10.62 -20.16
N LEU A 69 9.80 11.92 -19.98
CA LEU A 69 10.45 12.80 -20.95
C LEU A 69 11.94 12.45 -21.14
N LEU A 70 12.64 12.20 -20.02
CA LEU A 70 14.04 11.77 -20.07
C LEU A 70 14.20 10.43 -20.79
N LEU A 71 13.32 9.47 -20.52
CA LEU A 71 13.34 8.16 -21.18
C LEU A 71 13.09 8.27 -22.68
N LEU A 72 12.13 9.12 -23.09
CA LEU A 72 11.86 9.39 -24.51
C LEU A 72 13.07 10.05 -25.20
N ALA A 73 13.71 11.03 -24.56
CA ALA A 73 14.91 11.69 -25.12
C ALA A 73 16.07 10.71 -25.29
N LEU A 74 16.33 9.85 -24.30
CA LEU A 74 17.36 8.80 -24.38
C LEU A 74 17.02 7.76 -25.44
N ALA A 75 15.77 7.35 -25.58
CA ALA A 75 15.34 6.39 -26.59
C ALA A 75 15.59 6.89 -28.03
N VAL A 76 15.33 8.19 -28.28
CA VAL A 76 15.61 8.82 -29.56
C VAL A 76 17.12 8.94 -29.79
N LEU A 77 17.89 9.32 -28.77
CA LEU A 77 19.34 9.49 -28.88
C LEU A 77 20.06 8.18 -29.19
N PHE A 78 19.67 7.10 -28.51
CA PHE A 78 20.31 5.78 -28.69
C PHE A 78 19.64 4.89 -29.74
N GLY A 79 18.53 5.34 -30.35
CA GLY A 79 17.80 4.55 -31.34
C GLY A 79 17.17 3.28 -30.78
N VAL A 80 16.73 3.31 -29.52
CA VAL A 80 16.13 2.16 -28.85
C VAL A 80 14.81 1.77 -29.54
N HIS A 81 14.61 0.46 -29.74
CA HIS A 81 13.40 -0.04 -30.38
C HIS A 81 12.12 0.43 -29.63
N PRO A 82 11.05 0.87 -30.33
CA PRO A 82 9.86 1.47 -29.73
C PRO A 82 9.17 0.56 -28.72
N LEU A 83 9.30 -0.75 -28.84
CA LEU A 83 8.77 -1.72 -27.88
C LEU A 83 9.38 -1.54 -26.49
N PHE A 84 10.70 -1.34 -26.38
CA PHE A 84 11.37 -1.15 -25.08
C PHE A 84 11.02 0.21 -24.47
N THR A 85 10.80 1.24 -25.26
CA THR A 85 10.36 2.56 -24.79
C THR A 85 8.94 2.51 -24.22
N LEU A 86 8.02 1.81 -24.88
CA LEU A 86 6.66 1.57 -24.39
C LEU A 86 6.66 0.79 -23.06
N LEU A 87 7.49 -0.25 -22.99
CA LEU A 87 7.62 -1.06 -21.78
C LEU A 87 8.17 -0.24 -20.60
N GLY A 88 9.18 0.60 -20.86
CA GLY A 88 9.74 1.52 -19.87
C GLY A 88 8.72 2.56 -19.37
N LEU A 89 7.93 3.14 -20.28
CA LEU A 89 6.83 4.04 -19.93
C LEU A 89 5.79 3.34 -19.04
N ALA A 90 5.34 2.15 -19.43
CA ALA A 90 4.38 1.38 -18.64
C ALA A 90 4.91 1.07 -17.24
N LEU A 91 6.20 0.77 -17.11
CA LEU A 91 6.87 0.54 -15.82
C LEU A 91 6.88 1.81 -14.96
N ILE A 92 7.29 2.96 -15.51
CA ILE A 92 7.31 4.24 -14.78
C ILE A 92 5.93 4.60 -14.24
N TRP A 93 4.88 4.35 -14.99
CA TRP A 93 3.51 4.67 -14.59
C TRP A 93 2.91 3.66 -13.58
N SER A 94 3.42 2.42 -13.55
CA SER A 94 2.96 1.38 -12.60
C SER A 94 3.59 1.53 -11.21
N VAL A 95 4.82 2.04 -11.11
CA VAL A 95 5.59 2.11 -9.84
C VAL A 95 4.83 2.77 -8.69
N PRO A 96 4.22 3.97 -8.82
CA PRO A 96 3.55 4.60 -7.67
C PRO A 96 2.29 3.86 -7.23
N TYR A 97 1.60 3.19 -8.16
CA TYR A 97 0.47 2.36 -7.80
C TYR A 97 0.91 1.16 -6.96
N LEU A 98 2.00 0.50 -7.36
CA LEU A 98 2.57 -0.63 -6.61
C LEU A 98 3.08 -0.18 -5.23
N ASP A 99 3.75 0.98 -5.13
CA ASP A 99 4.23 1.53 -3.86
C ASP A 99 3.06 1.82 -2.89
N LEU A 100 1.98 2.45 -3.37
CA LEU A 100 0.79 2.70 -2.54
C LEU A 100 0.13 1.40 -2.05
N VAL A 101 -0.02 0.41 -2.94
CA VAL A 101 -0.57 -0.91 -2.57
C VAL A 101 0.32 -1.60 -1.55
N GLN A 102 1.64 -1.51 -1.72
CA GLN A 102 2.59 -2.12 -0.79
C GLN A 102 2.58 -1.45 0.58
N ARG A 103 2.52 -0.11 0.64
CA ARG A 103 2.39 0.65 1.89
C ARG A 103 1.10 0.30 2.63
N ARG A 104 -0.02 0.19 1.91
CA ARG A 104 -1.29 -0.27 2.49
C ARG A 104 -1.17 -1.68 3.07
N ARG A 105 -0.59 -2.62 2.33
CA ARG A 105 -0.36 -3.99 2.81
C ARG A 105 0.52 -4.02 4.05
N GLN A 106 1.59 -3.22 4.09
CA GLN A 106 2.48 -3.13 5.25
C GLN A 106 1.78 -2.52 6.47
N ARG A 107 0.94 -1.49 6.26
CA ARG A 107 0.13 -0.90 7.34
C ARG A 107 -0.85 -1.92 7.91
N LEU A 108 -1.63 -2.58 7.05
CA LEU A 108 -2.58 -3.62 7.47
C LEU A 108 -1.85 -4.76 8.20
N ALA A 109 -0.71 -5.22 7.69
CA ALA A 109 0.07 -6.27 8.34
C ALA A 109 0.52 -5.86 9.77
N ARG A 110 0.95 -4.60 9.97
CA ARG A 110 1.29 -4.08 11.32
C ARG A 110 0.08 -4.03 12.23
N ILE A 111 -1.10 -3.66 11.73
CA ILE A 111 -2.34 -3.64 12.51
C ILE A 111 -2.76 -5.07 12.84
N ASP A 112 -2.73 -6.00 11.87
CA ASP A 112 -3.05 -7.41 12.10
C ASP A 112 -2.15 -8.03 13.19
N GLU A 113 -0.84 -7.76 13.12
CA GLU A 113 0.13 -8.21 14.12
C GLU A 113 -0.16 -7.62 15.52
N ALA A 114 -0.58 -6.34 15.57
CA ALA A 114 -0.90 -5.66 16.82
C ALA A 114 -2.30 -6.02 17.37
N THR A 115 -3.19 -6.63 16.59
CA THR A 115 -4.59 -6.86 16.96
C THR A 115 -4.71 -7.72 18.22
N ALA A 116 -3.93 -8.78 18.31
CA ALA A 116 -3.96 -9.66 19.49
C ALA A 116 -3.44 -8.94 20.76
N SER A 117 -2.39 -8.13 20.66
CA SER A 117 -1.87 -7.34 21.78
C SER A 117 -2.84 -6.21 22.15
N PHE A 118 -3.51 -5.59 21.19
CA PHE A 118 -4.59 -4.65 21.41
C PHE A 118 -5.73 -5.27 22.25
N GLY A 119 -6.21 -6.46 21.85
CA GLY A 119 -7.28 -7.16 22.58
C GLY A 119 -6.90 -7.47 24.03
N MET A 120 -5.68 -7.94 24.27
CA MET A 120 -5.17 -8.19 25.63
C MET A 120 -5.03 -6.91 26.46
N ALA A 121 -4.48 -5.84 25.86
CA ALA A 121 -4.35 -4.55 26.54
C ALA A 121 -5.73 -3.96 26.87
N LEU A 122 -6.70 -4.09 25.97
CA LEU A 122 -8.07 -3.66 26.18
C LEU A 122 -8.75 -4.48 27.30
N ALA A 123 -8.59 -5.81 27.33
CA ALA A 123 -9.10 -6.67 28.38
C ALA A 123 -8.57 -6.26 29.77
N ASN A 124 -7.26 -6.03 29.87
CA ASN A 124 -6.63 -5.58 31.12
C ASN A 124 -7.12 -4.18 31.53
N SER A 125 -7.26 -3.26 30.58
CA SER A 125 -7.78 -1.93 30.84
C SER A 125 -9.24 -1.94 31.26
N LEU A 126 -10.06 -2.85 30.73
CA LEU A 126 -11.46 -3.04 31.11
C LEU A 126 -11.60 -3.57 32.55
N ARG A 127 -10.76 -4.52 32.95
CA ARG A 127 -10.75 -5.03 34.34
C ARG A 127 -10.48 -3.92 35.37
N SER A 128 -9.65 -2.94 34.98
CA SER A 128 -9.30 -1.84 35.89
C SER A 128 -10.28 -0.67 35.85
N SER A 129 -10.92 -0.40 34.70
CA SER A 129 -11.75 0.79 34.51
C SER A 129 -13.26 0.53 34.53
N GLY A 130 -13.69 -0.69 34.22
CA GLY A 130 -15.09 -1.06 34.09
C GLY A 130 -15.85 -0.35 32.95
N ASN A 131 -15.19 0.53 32.18
CA ASN A 131 -15.79 1.33 31.13
C ASN A 131 -14.99 1.20 29.83
N VAL A 132 -15.68 0.84 28.73
CA VAL A 132 -15.06 0.56 27.42
C VAL A 132 -14.39 1.80 26.84
N GLY A 133 -15.00 2.99 26.96
CA GLY A 133 -14.43 4.23 26.44
C GLY A 133 -13.09 4.58 27.11
N ARG A 134 -13.04 4.50 28.46
CA ARG A 134 -11.80 4.70 29.23
C ARG A 134 -10.76 3.63 28.97
N ALA A 135 -11.19 2.38 28.77
CA ALA A 135 -10.28 1.29 28.45
C ALA A 135 -9.63 1.49 27.07
N LEU A 136 -10.40 1.91 26.07
CA LEU A 136 -9.89 2.26 24.74
C LEU A 136 -8.88 3.42 24.76
N GLU A 137 -9.14 4.45 25.57
CA GLU A 137 -8.23 5.57 25.77
C GLU A 137 -6.86 5.12 26.32
N ARG A 138 -6.86 4.28 27.36
CA ARG A 138 -5.61 3.74 27.92
C ARG A 138 -4.88 2.83 26.96
N THR A 139 -5.61 2.05 26.16
CA THR A 139 -5.01 1.12 25.20
C THR A 139 -4.28 1.85 24.08
N ARG A 140 -4.68 3.09 23.74
CA ARG A 140 -4.04 3.91 22.73
C ARG A 140 -2.53 4.08 22.93
N SER A 141 -2.07 4.22 24.17
CA SER A 141 -0.64 4.42 24.47
C SER A 141 0.21 3.16 24.29
N ILE A 142 -0.41 2.00 24.12
CA ILE A 142 0.26 0.68 24.09
C ILE A 142 0.34 0.12 22.66
N VAL A 143 -0.50 0.62 21.75
CA VAL A 143 -0.61 0.12 20.37
C VAL A 143 0.28 0.89 19.41
N PRO A 144 0.62 0.31 18.22
CA PRO A 144 1.37 1.01 17.18
C PRO A 144 0.67 2.29 16.73
N GLU A 145 1.47 3.28 16.29
CA GLU A 145 1.02 4.61 15.85
C GLU A 145 -0.14 4.54 14.84
N ALA A 146 -0.06 3.61 13.87
CA ALA A 146 -1.10 3.43 12.85
C ALA A 146 -2.48 3.09 13.42
N LEU A 147 -2.56 2.41 14.57
CA LEU A 147 -3.80 2.09 15.28
C LEU A 147 -4.14 3.16 16.31
N ALA A 148 -3.12 3.77 16.93
CA ALA A 148 -3.28 4.86 17.90
C ALA A 148 -3.99 6.08 17.29
N ASP A 149 -3.67 6.41 16.02
CA ASP A 149 -4.33 7.50 15.28
C ASP A 149 -5.82 7.22 15.05
N GLU A 150 -6.17 5.98 14.69
CA GLU A 150 -7.56 5.57 14.51
C GLU A 150 -8.34 5.56 15.84
N LEU A 151 -7.69 5.14 16.92
CA LEU A 151 -8.30 5.20 18.26
C LEU A 151 -8.50 6.65 18.73
N LEU A 152 -7.64 7.60 18.30
CA LEU A 152 -7.86 9.02 18.56
C LEU A 152 -9.13 9.53 17.91
N VAL A 153 -9.34 9.16 16.62
CA VAL A 153 -10.58 9.53 15.90
C VAL A 153 -11.81 8.94 16.60
N LEU A 154 -11.75 7.67 17.01
CA LEU A 154 -12.82 7.03 17.78
C LEU A 154 -13.10 7.78 19.10
N GLN A 155 -12.09 8.24 19.82
CA GLN A 155 -12.26 9.02 21.02
C GLN A 155 -12.96 10.36 20.75
N GLN A 156 -12.61 11.03 19.65
CA GLN A 156 -13.27 12.27 19.23
C GLN A 156 -14.74 12.02 18.89
N GLU A 157 -15.06 10.94 18.18
CA GLU A 157 -16.44 10.52 17.89
C GLU A 157 -17.26 10.31 19.19
N LEU A 158 -16.68 9.64 20.18
CA LEU A 158 -17.31 9.44 21.49
C LEU A 158 -17.52 10.76 22.25
N GLN A 159 -16.58 11.69 22.19
CA GLN A 159 -16.71 13.03 22.79
C GLN A 159 -17.80 13.87 22.12
N LEU A 160 -18.05 13.66 20.82
CA LEU A 160 -19.13 14.30 20.06
C LEU A 160 -20.49 13.64 20.32
N GLY A 161 -20.55 12.59 21.16
CA GLY A 161 -21.80 11.91 21.54
C GLY A 161 -22.22 10.78 20.59
N VAL A 162 -21.34 10.34 19.68
CA VAL A 162 -21.59 9.15 18.87
C VAL A 162 -21.65 7.92 19.78
N SER A 163 -22.57 6.99 19.50
CA SER A 163 -22.65 5.75 20.29
C SER A 163 -21.37 4.94 20.13
N ILE A 164 -20.97 4.24 21.22
CA ILE A 164 -19.75 3.45 21.18
C ILE A 164 -19.81 2.32 20.13
N ASP A 165 -21.00 1.80 19.87
CA ASP A 165 -21.20 0.73 18.89
C ASP A 165 -21.03 1.26 17.46
N ASP A 166 -21.53 2.47 17.17
CA ASP A 166 -21.35 3.10 15.87
C ASP A 166 -19.90 3.57 15.65
N ALA A 167 -19.27 4.11 16.70
CA ALA A 167 -17.87 4.49 16.67
C ALA A 167 -16.93 3.29 16.43
N LEU A 168 -17.23 2.12 17.01
CA LEU A 168 -16.48 0.88 16.77
C LEU A 168 -16.68 0.35 15.33
N ARG A 169 -17.89 0.42 14.78
CA ARG A 169 -18.15 0.06 13.37
C ARG A 169 -17.40 0.98 12.41
N SER A 170 -17.49 2.29 12.64
CA SER A 170 -16.76 3.31 11.87
C SER A 170 -15.24 3.08 11.92
N LEU A 171 -14.71 2.70 13.10
CA LEU A 171 -13.30 2.32 13.26
C LEU A 171 -12.93 1.10 12.39
N GLY A 172 -13.74 0.05 12.38
CA GLY A 172 -13.53 -1.14 11.55
C GLY A 172 -13.47 -0.79 10.06
N GLU A 173 -14.44 -0.02 9.57
CA GLU A 173 -14.49 0.44 8.17
C GLU A 173 -13.26 1.28 7.78
N ARG A 174 -12.78 2.15 8.67
CA ARG A 174 -11.57 2.96 8.43
C ARG A 174 -10.30 2.11 8.39
N VAL A 175 -10.16 1.19 9.33
CA VAL A 175 -8.98 0.30 9.41
C VAL A 175 -8.97 -0.68 8.22
N GLY A 176 -10.09 -1.31 7.92
CA GLY A 176 -10.27 -2.25 6.80
C GLY A 176 -9.39 -3.51 6.90
N SER A 177 -9.12 -3.98 8.12
CA SER A 177 -8.46 -5.26 8.40
C SER A 177 -9.48 -6.28 8.88
N VAL A 178 -9.50 -7.43 8.21
CA VAL A 178 -10.42 -8.54 8.57
C VAL A 178 -10.13 -9.06 9.98
N THR A 179 -8.86 -9.17 10.37
CA THR A 179 -8.46 -9.64 11.70
C THR A 179 -8.91 -8.66 12.79
N PHE A 180 -8.78 -7.36 12.52
CA PHE A 180 -9.21 -6.32 13.44
C PHE A 180 -10.75 -6.26 13.54
N ASP A 181 -11.46 -6.43 12.44
CA ASP A 181 -12.93 -6.48 12.40
C ASP A 181 -13.49 -7.65 13.21
N LEU A 182 -12.81 -8.82 13.18
CA LEU A 182 -13.17 -9.95 14.05
C LEU A 182 -13.04 -9.58 15.54
N MET A 183 -11.98 -8.86 15.91
CA MET A 183 -11.80 -8.36 17.29
C MET A 183 -12.91 -7.38 17.67
N LEU A 184 -13.22 -6.41 16.83
CA LEU A 184 -14.29 -5.43 17.07
C LEU A 184 -15.66 -6.08 17.15
N SER A 185 -15.94 -7.07 16.31
CA SER A 185 -17.18 -7.85 16.35
C SER A 185 -17.33 -8.56 17.67
N GLY A 186 -16.24 -9.14 18.23
CA GLY A 186 -16.24 -9.73 19.56
C GLY A 186 -16.59 -8.71 20.66
N ILE A 187 -16.11 -7.47 20.54
CA ILE A 187 -16.46 -6.38 21.47
C ILE A 187 -17.95 -6.03 21.37
N LEU A 188 -18.45 -5.85 20.16
CA LEU A 188 -19.85 -5.50 19.90
C LEU A 188 -20.81 -6.56 20.44
N ILE A 189 -20.54 -7.83 20.12
CA ILE A 189 -21.36 -8.97 20.59
C ILE A 189 -21.29 -9.08 22.11
N GLY A 190 -20.09 -9.00 22.69
CA GLY A 190 -19.90 -9.09 24.16
C GLY A 190 -20.65 -7.99 24.90
N ARG A 191 -20.72 -6.78 24.35
CA ARG A 191 -21.50 -5.67 24.91
C ARG A 191 -23.01 -5.89 24.82
N GLN A 192 -23.50 -6.46 23.72
CA GLN A 192 -24.93 -6.73 23.51
C GLN A 192 -25.45 -7.84 24.42
N ILE A 193 -24.66 -8.89 24.62
CA ILE A 193 -25.05 -10.03 25.47
C ILE A 193 -24.86 -9.72 26.96
N GLY A 194 -24.10 -8.68 27.32
CA GLY A 194 -23.80 -8.33 28.69
C GLY A 194 -22.84 -9.31 29.37
N GLY A 195 -22.03 -10.04 28.60
CA GLY A 195 -21.07 -11.03 29.09
C GLY A 195 -19.80 -10.41 29.69
N ASN A 196 -18.91 -11.28 30.18
CA ASN A 196 -17.59 -10.90 30.66
C ASN A 196 -16.69 -10.48 29.47
N LEU A 197 -16.80 -9.21 29.08
CA LEU A 197 -16.08 -8.66 27.93
C LEU A 197 -14.54 -8.85 27.98
N PRO A 198 -13.87 -8.70 29.14
CA PRO A 198 -12.45 -9.04 29.25
C PRO A 198 -12.12 -10.49 28.86
N GLU A 199 -12.90 -11.46 29.27
CA GLU A 199 -12.70 -12.86 28.96
C GLU A 199 -12.89 -13.16 27.45
N ILE A 200 -13.91 -12.54 26.85
CA ILE A 200 -14.16 -12.64 25.39
C ILE A 200 -12.95 -12.09 24.63
N LEU A 201 -12.41 -10.95 25.04
CA LEU A 201 -11.25 -10.33 24.41
C LEU A 201 -9.97 -11.17 24.57
N GLU A 202 -9.77 -11.81 25.70
CA GLU A 202 -8.64 -12.72 25.93
C GLU A 202 -8.72 -13.93 25.02
N THR A 203 -9.91 -14.55 24.95
CA THR A 203 -10.15 -15.71 24.09
C THR A 203 -9.94 -15.36 22.61
N ASN A 204 -10.50 -14.24 22.15
CA ASN A 204 -10.30 -13.76 20.79
C ASN A 204 -8.81 -13.46 20.49
N SER A 205 -8.11 -12.81 21.43
CA SER A 205 -6.69 -12.51 21.30
C SER A 205 -5.85 -13.78 21.19
N GLY A 206 -6.18 -14.80 21.97
CA GLY A 206 -5.55 -16.14 21.90
C GLY A 206 -5.76 -16.78 20.53
N SER A 207 -6.99 -16.77 20.04
CA SER A 207 -7.35 -17.34 18.73
C SER A 207 -6.63 -16.63 17.57
N ILE A 208 -6.52 -15.29 17.62
CA ILE A 208 -5.81 -14.50 16.62
C ILE A 208 -4.31 -14.81 16.63
N ARG A 209 -3.69 -14.95 17.82
CA ARG A 209 -2.28 -15.36 17.92
C ARG A 209 -2.03 -16.72 17.33
N GLU A 210 -2.90 -17.68 17.63
CA GLU A 210 -2.77 -19.04 17.10
C GLU A 210 -2.93 -19.05 15.56
N MET A 211 -3.89 -18.30 15.03
CA MET A 211 -4.05 -18.13 13.59
C MET A 211 -2.80 -17.52 12.95
N ALA A 212 -2.21 -16.48 13.53
CA ALA A 212 -0.98 -15.88 13.07
C ALA A 212 0.22 -16.86 13.10
N ARG A 213 0.31 -17.69 14.15
CA ARG A 213 1.31 -18.74 14.28
C ARG A 213 1.20 -19.78 13.16
N ILE A 214 -0.01 -20.26 12.91
CA ILE A 214 -0.28 -21.24 11.83
C ILE A 214 0.07 -20.66 10.46
N GLN A 215 -0.32 -19.42 10.20
CA GLN A 215 0.03 -18.72 8.95
C GLN A 215 1.56 -18.56 8.79
N GLY A 216 2.29 -18.32 9.88
CA GLY A 216 3.76 -18.28 9.89
C GLY A 216 4.37 -19.62 9.46
N VAL A 217 3.89 -20.73 10.00
CA VAL A 217 4.32 -22.09 9.65
C VAL A 217 4.04 -22.40 8.17
N ILE A 218 2.84 -22.05 7.67
CA ILE A 218 2.49 -22.23 6.26
C ILE A 218 3.43 -21.44 5.35
N ARG A 219 3.72 -20.17 5.69
CA ARG A 219 4.63 -19.34 4.90
C ARG A 219 6.05 -19.91 4.84
N SER A 220 6.59 -20.38 5.96
CA SER A 220 7.93 -21.00 5.99
C SER A 220 8.00 -22.26 5.14
N LYS A 221 7.00 -23.15 5.27
CA LYS A 221 6.91 -24.38 4.45
C LYS A 221 6.77 -24.07 2.96
N THR A 222 5.95 -23.07 2.61
CA THR A 222 5.78 -22.66 1.21
C THR A 222 7.04 -22.00 0.65
N ALA A 223 7.80 -21.25 1.45
CA ALA A 223 9.06 -20.65 1.03
C ALA A 223 10.14 -21.70 0.75
N GLU A 224 10.22 -22.76 1.58
CA GLU A 224 11.10 -23.89 1.38
C GLU A 224 10.79 -24.60 0.06
N SER A 225 9.51 -24.92 -0.20
CA SER A 225 9.09 -25.56 -1.45
C SER A 225 9.36 -24.70 -2.68
N LYS A 226 9.16 -23.38 -2.60
CA LYS A 226 9.51 -22.45 -3.69
C LYS A 226 11.02 -22.42 -3.96
N GLY A 227 11.85 -22.47 -2.92
CA GLY A 227 13.30 -22.55 -3.07
C GLY A 227 13.73 -23.81 -3.84
N GLN A 228 13.14 -24.96 -3.51
CA GLN A 228 13.40 -26.22 -4.22
C GLN A 228 12.99 -26.15 -5.71
N LEU A 229 11.83 -25.55 -6.02
CA LEU A 229 11.38 -25.38 -7.41
C LEU A 229 12.31 -24.48 -8.22
N TRP A 230 12.88 -23.43 -7.63
CA TRP A 230 13.85 -22.56 -8.29
C TRP A 230 15.16 -23.30 -8.60
N VAL A 231 15.67 -24.10 -7.65
CA VAL A 231 16.87 -24.91 -7.86
C VAL A 231 16.62 -25.94 -8.96
N LEU A 232 15.49 -26.64 -8.92
CA LEU A 232 15.13 -27.65 -9.91
C LEU A 232 14.91 -27.05 -11.30
N GLY A 233 14.31 -25.85 -11.39
CA GLY A 233 14.05 -25.16 -12.65
C GLY A 233 15.30 -24.57 -13.30
N LEU A 234 16.28 -24.13 -12.49
CA LEU A 234 17.55 -23.58 -12.99
C LEU A 234 18.60 -24.67 -13.31
N ALA A 235 18.51 -25.86 -12.72
CA ALA A 235 19.47 -26.92 -12.92
C ALA A 235 19.60 -27.33 -14.41
N PRO A 236 18.54 -27.60 -15.19
CA PRO A 236 18.65 -28.00 -16.59
C PRO A 236 19.37 -26.99 -17.48
N PRO A 237 19.00 -25.69 -17.51
CA PRO A 237 19.71 -24.72 -18.32
C PRO A 237 21.16 -24.51 -17.93
N VAL A 238 21.48 -24.55 -16.61
CA VAL A 238 22.87 -24.44 -16.15
C VAL A 238 23.70 -25.64 -16.59
N ILE A 239 23.16 -26.87 -16.48
CA ILE A 239 23.82 -28.08 -16.94
C ILE A 239 24.03 -28.02 -18.47
N PHE A 240 23.02 -27.57 -19.24
CA PHE A 240 23.14 -27.43 -20.69
C PHE A 240 24.25 -26.48 -21.11
N VAL A 241 24.32 -25.29 -20.49
CA VAL A 241 25.38 -24.31 -20.74
C VAL A 241 26.76 -24.87 -20.33
N ALA A 242 26.83 -25.58 -19.21
CA ALA A 242 28.08 -26.22 -18.77
C ALA A 242 28.57 -27.29 -19.76
N PHE A 243 27.68 -28.10 -20.33
CA PHE A 243 28.05 -29.08 -21.34
C PHE A 243 28.52 -28.42 -22.65
N ASP A 244 27.83 -27.35 -23.09
CA ASP A 244 28.16 -26.60 -24.30
C ASP A 244 29.55 -25.94 -24.21
N THR A 245 29.93 -25.49 -23.00
CA THR A 245 31.25 -24.88 -22.76
C THR A 245 32.38 -25.86 -22.54
N LEU A 246 32.10 -27.10 -22.15
CA LEU A 246 33.08 -28.16 -21.86
C LEU A 246 33.36 -29.08 -23.05
N GLN A 247 32.53 -29.09 -24.10
CA GLN A 247 32.82 -29.78 -25.35
C GLN A 247 33.29 -28.78 -26.40
N PRO A 248 34.62 -28.81 -26.75
CA PRO A 248 35.17 -28.00 -27.82
C PRO A 248 34.73 -28.50 -29.19
#